data_145c1c76ab651f53d4b4a280a92fc999
#
_entry.id   145c1c76ab651f53d4b4a280a92fc999
#
_cell.length_a   1.000
_cell.length_b   1.000
_cell.length_c   1.000
_cell.angle_alpha   90.00
_cell.angle_beta   90.00
_cell.angle_gamma   90.00
#
_symmetry.space_group_name_H-M   'P 1'
#
loop_
_entity.id
_entity.type
_entity.pdbx_description
1 polymer ?
#
loop_
_entity_poly.entity_id
_entity_poly.type
_entity_poly.pdbx_seq_one_letter_code
_entity_poly.pdbx_strand_id
1 'polypeptide(L)'
;QGNGQGPATDLTPDQQIGTWPEFNTMMGAFFKWHWNDGQPITVKVDEPTHPLNAAFKGQPWDIVDETYTFGRDTYSRSNLRVLTSVDYSRMSAEDKAKENNPRADGDYALSWIRAEGKGRVFYEAHGHNEKVYAHKLLLEHLLAGMQYVLGDLPADDSPSVKR
;
A
#
# COMPACT_ATOMS: atom_id res chain seq x y z
N GLN A 1 -3.20 -6.35 -9.74
CA GLN A 1 -4.56 -6.05 -9.21
C GLN A 1 -4.87 -7.12 -8.17
N GLY A 2 -4.69 -6.79 -6.89
CA GLY A 2 -4.65 -7.76 -5.82
C GLY A 2 -5.89 -8.62 -5.63
N ASN A 3 -7.06 -8.16 -6.02
CA ASN A 3 -8.31 -8.89 -5.87
C ASN A 3 -8.83 -9.51 -7.18
N GLY A 4 -8.17 -9.23 -8.32
CA GLY A 4 -8.55 -9.74 -9.64
C GLY A 4 -9.93 -9.31 -10.14
N GLN A 5 -10.55 -8.34 -9.51
CA GLN A 5 -11.88 -7.82 -9.81
C GLN A 5 -11.83 -6.31 -9.97
N GLY A 6 -12.86 -5.71 -10.45
CA GLY A 6 -12.95 -4.26 -10.60
C GLY A 6 -12.85 -3.48 -9.27
N PRO A 7 -12.93 -2.16 -9.32
CA PRO A 7 -12.82 -1.31 -8.14
C PRO A 7 -13.90 -1.60 -7.11
N ALA A 8 -13.52 -1.64 -5.85
CA ALA A 8 -14.41 -1.96 -4.73
C ALA A 8 -15.59 -0.99 -4.58
N THR A 9 -15.40 0.27 -4.97
CA THR A 9 -16.40 1.34 -4.82
C THR A 9 -17.64 1.17 -5.69
N ASP A 10 -17.54 0.38 -6.75
CA ASP A 10 -18.64 0.14 -7.68
C ASP A 10 -19.41 -1.14 -7.34
N LEU A 11 -18.98 -1.85 -6.29
CA LEU A 11 -19.56 -3.12 -5.88
C LEU A 11 -20.47 -2.94 -4.66
N THR A 12 -21.65 -3.55 -4.73
CA THR A 12 -22.48 -3.75 -3.56
C THR A 12 -21.84 -4.79 -2.60
N PRO A 13 -22.23 -4.85 -1.31
CA PRO A 13 -21.72 -5.87 -0.40
C PRO A 13 -21.84 -7.30 -0.93
N ASP A 14 -22.94 -7.63 -1.60
CA ASP A 14 -23.16 -8.96 -2.19
C ASP A 14 -22.23 -9.24 -3.37
N GLN A 15 -21.94 -8.24 -4.17
CA GLN A 15 -20.97 -8.33 -5.27
C GLN A 15 -19.54 -8.47 -4.73
N GLN A 16 -19.22 -7.82 -3.61
CA GLN A 16 -17.92 -7.97 -2.95
C GLN A 16 -17.69 -9.38 -2.42
N ILE A 17 -18.74 -10.05 -1.93
CA ILE A 17 -18.66 -11.46 -1.50
C ILE A 17 -18.18 -12.37 -2.64
N GLY A 18 -18.60 -12.10 -3.87
CA GLY A 18 -18.16 -12.82 -5.07
C GLY A 18 -16.71 -12.56 -5.50
N THR A 19 -15.99 -11.62 -4.85
CA THR A 19 -14.65 -11.17 -5.23
C THR A 19 -13.55 -11.66 -4.28
N TRP A 20 -13.65 -12.89 -3.82
CA TRP A 20 -12.70 -13.53 -2.90
C TRP A 20 -12.49 -12.76 -1.59
N PRO A 21 -13.50 -12.69 -0.73
CA PRO A 21 -13.45 -11.88 0.49
C PRO A 21 -12.34 -12.29 1.46
N GLU A 22 -12.00 -13.58 1.54
CA GLU A 22 -10.92 -14.08 2.40
C GLU A 22 -9.56 -13.52 1.97
N PHE A 23 -9.30 -13.45 0.66
CA PHE A 23 -8.08 -12.86 0.13
C PHE A 23 -7.99 -11.37 0.47
N ASN A 24 -9.07 -10.61 0.26
CA ASN A 24 -9.10 -9.18 0.55
C ASN A 24 -8.96 -8.92 2.06
N THR A 25 -9.56 -9.74 2.91
CA THR A 25 -9.39 -9.69 4.35
C THR A 25 -7.94 -9.95 4.74
N MET A 26 -7.32 -10.99 4.19
CA MET A 26 -5.92 -11.32 4.41
C MET A 26 -5.00 -10.18 3.97
N MET A 27 -5.21 -9.65 2.77
CA MET A 27 -4.43 -8.52 2.24
C MET A 27 -4.64 -7.23 3.05
N GLY A 28 -5.80 -7.05 3.65
CA GLY A 28 -6.14 -5.89 4.49
C GLY A 28 -6.76 -4.71 3.74
N ALA A 29 -6.91 -4.81 2.42
CA ALA A 29 -7.52 -3.76 1.61
C ALA A 29 -8.06 -4.32 0.28
N PHE A 30 -9.06 -3.62 -0.26
CA PHE A 30 -9.67 -3.94 -1.55
C PHE A 30 -9.27 -2.86 -2.56
N PHE A 31 -8.75 -3.27 -3.72
CA PHE A 31 -8.36 -2.36 -4.81
C PHE A 31 -9.57 -1.50 -5.25
N LYS A 32 -9.33 -0.21 -5.39
CA LYS A 32 -10.33 0.75 -5.86
C LYS A 32 -10.00 1.28 -7.24
N TRP A 33 -8.85 1.89 -7.40
CA TRP A 33 -8.43 2.61 -8.59
C TRP A 33 -6.91 2.77 -8.58
N HIS A 34 -6.33 3.24 -9.68
CA HIS A 34 -4.89 3.53 -9.78
C HIS A 34 -4.62 4.76 -10.64
N TRP A 35 -3.59 5.51 -10.31
CA TRP A 35 -2.93 6.39 -11.28
C TRP A 35 -2.21 5.52 -12.30
N ASN A 36 -2.26 5.93 -13.58
CA ASN A 36 -1.71 5.13 -14.68
C ASN A 36 -0.20 4.91 -14.53
N ASP A 37 0.32 3.88 -15.20
CA ASP A 37 1.76 3.67 -15.37
C ASP A 37 2.42 4.94 -15.94
N GLY A 38 3.58 5.27 -15.39
CA GLY A 38 4.27 6.53 -15.70
C GLY A 38 3.91 7.71 -14.79
N GLN A 39 3.02 7.53 -13.81
CA GLN A 39 2.72 8.57 -12.83
C GLN A 39 3.88 8.76 -11.85
N PRO A 40 4.53 9.95 -11.80
CA PRO A 40 5.50 10.25 -10.77
C PRO A 40 4.79 10.53 -9.45
N ILE A 41 5.30 9.93 -8.37
CA ILE A 41 4.85 10.21 -7.01
C ILE A 41 6.04 10.34 -6.07
N THR A 42 5.85 11.06 -4.97
CA THR A 42 6.75 11.01 -3.81
C THR A 42 6.16 10.03 -2.80
N VAL A 43 6.95 9.05 -2.41
CA VAL A 43 6.63 8.10 -1.34
C VAL A 43 7.05 8.70 0.00
N LYS A 44 6.08 8.82 0.90
CA LYS A 44 6.31 9.20 2.29
C LYS A 44 6.59 7.95 3.12
N VAL A 45 7.58 8.02 4.00
CA VAL A 45 7.90 6.97 4.97
C VAL A 45 7.12 7.25 6.25
N ASP A 46 6.05 6.49 6.50
CA ASP A 46 5.17 6.69 7.65
C ASP A 46 5.81 6.26 8.98
N GLU A 47 6.65 5.23 8.94
CA GLU A 47 7.34 4.65 10.10
C GLU A 47 8.87 4.69 9.88
N PRO A 48 9.52 5.86 10.10
CA PRO A 48 10.93 6.07 9.74
C PRO A 48 11.94 5.15 10.46
N THR A 49 11.58 4.67 11.65
CA THR A 49 12.45 3.81 12.47
C THR A 49 12.08 2.32 12.40
N HIS A 50 11.04 1.99 11.63
CA HIS A 50 10.61 0.61 11.49
C HIS A 50 11.64 -0.22 10.70
N PRO A 51 11.98 -1.47 11.11
CA PRO A 51 13.02 -2.27 10.46
C PRO A 51 12.81 -2.46 8.96
N LEU A 52 11.58 -2.64 8.51
CA LEU A 52 11.27 -2.80 7.10
C LEU A 52 11.54 -1.53 6.27
N ASN A 53 11.58 -0.37 6.90
CA ASN A 53 11.85 0.92 6.27
C ASN A 53 13.33 1.36 6.34
N ALA A 54 14.21 0.50 6.82
CA ALA A 54 15.62 0.84 7.04
C ALA A 54 16.32 1.37 5.77
N ALA A 55 15.95 0.86 4.59
CA ALA A 55 16.48 1.29 3.30
C ALA A 55 16.27 2.78 3.03
N PHE A 56 15.15 3.33 3.47
CA PHE A 56 14.76 4.72 3.21
C PHE A 56 15.45 5.74 4.13
N LYS A 57 16.06 5.28 5.22
CA LYS A 57 16.74 6.15 6.22
C LYS A 57 15.84 7.29 6.71
N GLY A 58 14.54 7.06 6.78
CA GLY A 58 13.54 8.04 7.19
C GLY A 58 13.27 9.16 6.18
N GLN A 59 13.82 9.07 4.96
CA GLN A 59 13.65 10.08 3.92
C GLN A 59 12.59 9.68 2.91
N PRO A 60 11.76 10.63 2.43
CA PRO A 60 10.90 10.39 1.28
C PRO A 60 11.72 10.12 0.03
N TRP A 61 11.14 9.43 -0.93
CA TRP A 61 11.78 9.11 -2.19
C TRP A 61 10.76 9.12 -3.33
N ASP A 62 11.24 9.28 -4.57
CA ASP A 62 10.39 9.39 -5.74
C ASP A 62 10.40 8.10 -6.55
N ILE A 63 9.24 7.77 -7.12
CA ILE A 63 9.06 6.63 -8.03
C ILE A 63 8.12 7.02 -9.17
N VAL A 64 8.27 6.34 -10.30
CA VAL A 64 7.38 6.44 -11.45
C VAL A 64 6.81 5.05 -11.71
N ASP A 65 5.53 4.88 -11.44
CA ASP A 65 4.84 3.59 -11.57
C ASP A 65 3.32 3.79 -11.66
N GLU A 66 2.60 2.70 -11.88
CA GLU A 66 1.16 2.62 -11.64
C GLU A 66 0.92 2.63 -10.12
N THR A 67 0.19 3.61 -9.62
CA THR A 67 -0.01 3.77 -8.17
C THR A 67 -1.43 3.40 -7.77
N TYR A 68 -1.57 2.34 -6.99
CA TYR A 68 -2.87 1.81 -6.55
C TYR A 68 -3.48 2.61 -5.41
N THR A 69 -4.81 2.67 -5.41
CA THR A 69 -5.61 3.16 -4.29
C THR A 69 -6.56 2.08 -3.78
N PHE A 70 -7.00 2.22 -2.53
CA PHE A 70 -7.81 1.21 -1.86
C PHE A 70 -9.10 1.83 -1.33
N GLY A 71 -10.18 1.05 -1.34
CA GLY A 71 -11.50 1.48 -0.88
C GLY A 71 -11.50 1.86 0.60
N ARG A 72 -12.20 2.94 0.93
CA ARG A 72 -12.32 3.45 2.32
C ARG A 72 -12.85 2.41 3.29
N ASP A 73 -13.78 1.58 2.82
CA ASP A 73 -14.50 0.62 3.65
C ASP A 73 -13.64 -0.59 4.01
N THR A 74 -12.56 -0.82 3.25
CA THR A 74 -11.70 -1.99 3.39
C THR A 74 -10.31 -1.66 3.91
N TYR A 75 -9.83 -0.43 3.69
CA TYR A 75 -8.55 0.04 4.18
C TYR A 75 -8.69 0.83 5.48
N SER A 76 -7.91 0.47 6.47
CA SER A 76 -7.86 1.20 7.75
C SER A 76 -6.51 1.04 8.45
N ARG A 77 -5.93 2.14 8.90
CA ARG A 77 -4.73 2.12 9.76
C ARG A 77 -4.97 1.49 11.13
N SER A 78 -6.23 1.29 11.53
CA SER A 78 -6.57 0.53 12.74
C SER A 78 -6.42 -0.98 12.57
N ASN A 79 -6.26 -1.47 11.34
CA ASN A 79 -6.12 -2.88 11.01
C ASN A 79 -4.75 -3.21 10.38
N LEU A 80 -3.99 -2.21 9.99
CA LEU A 80 -2.75 -2.34 9.24
C LEU A 80 -1.64 -1.51 9.88
N ARG A 81 -0.43 -2.05 9.91
CA ARG A 81 0.79 -1.27 10.16
C ARG A 81 1.27 -0.71 8.83
N VAL A 82 0.92 0.55 8.56
CA VAL A 82 1.30 1.22 7.30
C VAL A 82 2.75 1.66 7.40
N LEU A 83 3.54 1.24 6.42
CA LEU A 83 4.97 1.52 6.34
C LEU A 83 5.26 2.75 5.48
N THR A 84 4.61 2.81 4.31
CA THR A 84 4.75 3.90 3.35
C THR A 84 3.40 4.32 2.78
N SER A 85 3.30 5.57 2.38
CA SER A 85 2.12 6.13 1.71
C SER A 85 2.51 7.16 0.66
N VAL A 86 1.57 7.56 -0.19
CA VAL A 86 1.76 8.69 -1.10
C VAL A 86 1.89 9.97 -0.29
N ASP A 87 2.92 10.78 -0.57
CA ASP A 87 2.94 12.16 -0.09
C ASP A 87 1.94 12.98 -0.91
N TYR A 88 0.65 12.84 -0.55
CA TYR A 88 -0.43 13.47 -1.27
C TYR A 88 -0.33 15.01 -1.28
N SER A 89 0.35 15.59 -0.30
CA SER A 89 0.56 17.04 -0.25
C SER A 89 1.44 17.53 -1.41
N ARG A 90 2.34 16.71 -1.90
CA ARG A 90 3.26 17.01 -3.01
C ARG A 90 2.69 16.74 -4.39
N MET A 91 1.57 16.02 -4.49
CA MET A 91 0.91 15.82 -5.78
C MET A 91 0.33 17.13 -6.32
N SER A 92 0.43 17.29 -7.64
CA SER A 92 -0.19 18.42 -8.34
C SER A 92 -1.72 18.38 -8.23
N ALA A 93 -2.38 19.52 -8.40
CA ALA A 93 -3.84 19.57 -8.45
C ALA A 93 -4.39 18.76 -9.66
N GLU A 94 -3.65 18.76 -10.77
CA GLU A 94 -3.98 17.98 -11.97
C GLU A 94 -3.96 16.49 -11.69
N ASP A 95 -2.89 15.99 -11.03
CA ASP A 95 -2.78 14.57 -10.70
C ASP A 95 -3.84 14.12 -9.69
N LYS A 96 -4.12 14.96 -8.69
CA LYS A 96 -5.20 14.71 -7.74
C LYS A 96 -6.57 14.60 -8.41
N ALA A 97 -6.82 15.42 -9.42
CA ALA A 97 -8.09 15.46 -10.16
C ALA A 97 -8.31 14.24 -11.07
N LYS A 98 -7.27 13.43 -11.32
CA LYS A 98 -7.40 12.19 -12.10
C LYS A 98 -8.22 11.13 -11.38
N GLU A 99 -8.20 11.12 -10.06
CA GLU A 99 -8.98 10.18 -9.27
C GLU A 99 -10.43 10.69 -9.15
N ASN A 100 -11.37 9.89 -9.66
CA ASN A 100 -12.78 10.12 -9.41
C ASN A 100 -13.13 9.68 -7.98
N ASN A 101 -13.70 10.57 -7.18
CA ASN A 101 -14.03 10.35 -5.77
C ASN A 101 -12.79 10.10 -4.88
N PRO A 102 -11.89 11.09 -4.76
CA PRO A 102 -10.68 10.97 -3.97
C PRO A 102 -10.98 10.78 -2.48
N ARG A 103 -10.01 10.23 -1.77
CA ARG A 103 -10.09 10.10 -0.32
C ARG A 103 -10.05 11.47 0.35
N ALA A 104 -11.07 11.78 1.15
CA ALA A 104 -11.15 13.04 1.88
C ALA A 104 -10.04 13.21 2.94
N ASP A 105 -9.48 12.10 3.43
CA ASP A 105 -8.39 12.10 4.41
C ASP A 105 -6.99 12.15 3.77
N GLY A 106 -6.90 12.04 2.44
CA GLY A 106 -5.63 12.03 1.70
C GLY A 106 -4.69 10.88 2.08
N ASP A 107 -5.21 9.81 2.68
CA ASP A 107 -4.42 8.68 3.18
C ASP A 107 -4.37 7.55 2.15
N TYR A 108 -3.31 7.53 1.37
CA TYR A 108 -3.06 6.56 0.29
C TYR A 108 -1.87 5.67 0.65
N ALA A 109 -2.12 4.58 1.40
CA ALA A 109 -1.08 3.63 1.74
C ALA A 109 -0.54 2.91 0.51
N LEU A 110 0.78 2.65 0.52
CA LEU A 110 1.50 1.95 -0.53
C LEU A 110 2.06 0.62 -0.05
N SER A 111 2.58 0.57 1.17
CA SER A 111 3.01 -0.68 1.78
C SER A 111 2.57 -0.79 3.23
N TRP A 112 2.31 -2.02 3.65
CA TRP A 112 1.94 -2.33 5.03
C TRP A 112 2.26 -3.77 5.41
N ILE A 113 2.22 -4.02 6.71
CA ILE A 113 2.27 -5.36 7.30
C ILE A 113 1.10 -5.58 8.24
N ARG A 114 0.78 -6.85 8.48
CA ARG A 114 -0.15 -7.29 9.50
C ARG A 114 0.07 -8.75 9.88
N ALA A 115 -0.34 -9.10 11.08
CA ALA A 115 -0.56 -10.50 11.44
C ALA A 115 -1.89 -10.99 10.83
N GLU A 116 -1.92 -12.24 10.35
CA GLU A 116 -3.12 -12.91 9.87
C GLU A 116 -3.13 -14.35 10.42
N GLY A 117 -3.97 -14.58 11.42
CA GLY A 117 -3.94 -15.83 12.17
C GLY A 117 -2.58 -16.07 12.82
N LYS A 118 -1.88 -17.15 12.40
CA LYS A 118 -0.51 -17.45 12.81
C LYS A 118 0.55 -17.00 11.80
N GLY A 119 0.11 -16.43 10.69
CA GLY A 119 0.98 -15.98 9.60
C GLY A 119 1.21 -14.46 9.62
N ARG A 120 2.00 -14.04 8.66
CA ARG A 120 2.33 -12.63 8.44
C ARG A 120 2.07 -12.25 7.00
N VAL A 121 1.61 -11.03 6.80
CA VAL A 121 1.38 -10.44 5.48
C VAL A 121 2.24 -9.20 5.35
N PHE A 122 2.95 -9.10 4.24
CA PHE A 122 3.57 -7.89 3.74
C PHE A 122 2.95 -7.56 2.39
N TYR A 123 2.48 -6.35 2.23
CA TYR A 123 1.94 -5.84 0.97
C TYR A 123 2.78 -4.67 0.46
N GLU A 124 3.03 -4.66 -0.84
CA GLU A 124 3.66 -3.57 -1.57
C GLU A 124 2.88 -3.31 -2.85
N ALA A 125 2.46 -2.07 -3.07
CA ALA A 125 1.60 -1.68 -4.19
C ALA A 125 2.34 -1.43 -5.50
N HIS A 126 3.65 -1.22 -5.46
CA HIS A 126 4.46 -0.95 -6.64
C HIS A 126 4.90 -2.24 -7.35
N GLY A 127 5.13 -2.16 -8.66
CA GLY A 127 5.65 -3.27 -9.46
C GLY A 127 4.90 -3.51 -10.77
N HIS A 128 4.29 -2.47 -11.36
CA HIS A 128 3.60 -2.60 -12.63
C HIS A 128 4.57 -2.86 -13.78
N ASN A 129 5.71 -2.18 -13.81
CA ASN A 129 6.67 -2.28 -14.91
C ASN A 129 8.06 -2.75 -14.44
N GLU A 130 8.88 -3.23 -15.39
CA GLU A 130 10.20 -3.78 -15.10
C GLU A 130 11.20 -2.77 -14.50
N LYS A 131 11.04 -1.47 -14.76
CA LYS A 131 11.93 -0.42 -14.26
C LYS A 131 11.82 -0.26 -12.75
N VAL A 132 10.65 -0.52 -12.21
CA VAL A 132 10.38 -0.46 -10.77
C VAL A 132 11.25 -1.48 -10.04
N TYR A 133 11.40 -2.68 -10.60
CA TYR A 133 12.26 -3.74 -10.05
C TYR A 133 13.76 -3.47 -10.20
N ALA A 134 14.17 -2.40 -10.88
CA ALA A 134 15.54 -1.89 -10.87
C ALA A 134 15.77 -0.83 -9.77
N HIS A 135 14.73 -0.38 -9.09
CA HIS A 135 14.81 0.66 -8.06
C HIS A 135 15.37 0.10 -6.75
N LYS A 136 16.61 0.47 -6.41
CA LYS A 136 17.34 -0.11 -5.28
C LYS A 136 16.57 -0.05 -3.94
N LEU A 137 15.99 1.11 -3.61
CA LEU A 137 15.27 1.28 -2.34
C LEU A 137 14.05 0.36 -2.26
N LEU A 138 13.31 0.19 -3.36
CA LEU A 138 12.19 -0.73 -3.42
C LEU A 138 12.63 -2.18 -3.25
N LEU A 139 13.72 -2.59 -3.92
CA LEU A 139 14.23 -3.97 -3.79
C LEU A 139 14.68 -4.28 -2.35
N GLU A 140 15.33 -3.32 -1.68
CA GLU A 140 15.73 -3.48 -0.28
C GLU A 140 14.49 -3.54 0.64
N HIS A 141 13.46 -2.78 0.36
CA HIS A 141 12.19 -2.83 1.09
C HIS A 141 11.45 -4.16 0.87
N LEU A 142 11.38 -4.64 -0.38
CA LEU A 142 10.82 -5.96 -0.71
C LEU A 142 11.58 -7.09 0.00
N LEU A 143 12.92 -7.04 0.02
CA LEU A 143 13.74 -8.01 0.75
C LEU A 143 13.42 -8.01 2.25
N ALA A 144 13.31 -6.83 2.86
CA ALA A 144 12.93 -6.71 4.27
C ALA A 144 11.52 -7.27 4.54
N GLY A 145 10.56 -7.03 3.63
CA GLY A 145 9.23 -7.62 3.67
C GLY A 145 9.25 -9.15 3.59
N MET A 146 10.05 -9.73 2.69
CA MET A 146 10.25 -11.18 2.60
C MET A 146 10.85 -11.76 3.88
N GLN A 147 11.88 -11.12 4.44
CA GLN A 147 12.49 -11.53 5.71
C GLN A 147 11.49 -11.46 6.87
N TYR A 148 10.64 -10.45 6.91
CA TYR A 148 9.57 -10.34 7.91
C TYR A 148 8.58 -11.49 7.81
N VAL A 149 8.06 -11.81 6.62
CA VAL A 149 7.06 -12.90 6.46
C VAL A 149 7.66 -14.27 6.75
N LEU A 150 8.95 -14.48 6.48
CA LEU A 150 9.67 -15.70 6.81
C LEU A 150 10.04 -15.79 8.30
N GLY A 151 10.01 -14.69 9.04
CA GLY A 151 10.35 -14.64 10.45
C GLY A 151 11.82 -14.32 10.75
N ASP A 152 12.61 -14.01 9.72
CA ASP A 152 14.04 -13.68 9.85
C ASP A 152 14.25 -12.24 10.32
N LEU A 153 13.28 -11.34 10.05
CA LEU A 153 13.30 -9.95 10.49
C LEU A 153 12.17 -9.69 11.49
N PRO A 154 12.47 -9.63 12.81
CA PRO A 154 11.47 -9.25 13.80
C PRO A 154 11.01 -7.80 13.61
N ALA A 155 9.71 -7.55 13.64
CA ALA A 155 9.13 -6.22 13.51
C ALA A 155 7.83 -6.11 14.29
N ASP A 156 7.49 -4.90 14.72
CA ASP A 156 6.19 -4.58 15.30
C ASP A 156 5.14 -4.48 14.18
N ASP A 157 4.19 -5.38 14.17
CA ASP A 157 3.08 -5.42 13.22
C ASP A 157 1.74 -4.97 13.83
N SER A 158 1.77 -4.38 15.03
CA SER A 158 0.61 -3.74 15.61
C SER A 158 0.09 -2.63 14.66
N PRO A 159 -1.23 -2.49 14.49
CA PRO A 159 -1.78 -1.48 13.60
C PRO A 159 -1.29 -0.06 13.87
N SER A 160 -1.12 0.72 12.81
CA SER A 160 -0.80 2.15 12.94
C SER A 160 -1.96 2.89 13.57
N VAL A 161 -1.74 3.50 14.72
CA VAL A 161 -2.75 4.37 15.34
C VAL A 161 -2.79 5.68 14.54
N LYS A 162 -3.99 6.11 14.13
CA LYS A 162 -4.18 7.42 13.52
C LYS A 162 -3.73 8.48 14.53
N ARG A 163 -2.63 9.18 14.25
CA ARG A 163 -2.18 10.33 15.03
C ARG A 163 -2.94 11.58 14.63
#